data_18ed180377f866e2f01591cfe89412c3
#
_entry.id   18ed180377f866e2f01591cfe89412c3
#
_cell.length_a   1.000
_cell.length_b   1.000
_cell.length_c   1.000
_cell.angle_alpha   90.00
_cell.angle_beta   90.00
_cell.angle_gamma   90.00
#
_symmetry.space_group_name_H-M   'P 1'
#
loop_
_entity.id
_entity.type
_entity.pdbx_description
1 polymer ?
#
loop_
_entity_poly.entity_id
_entity_poly.type
_entity_poly.pdbx_seq_one_letter_code
_entity_poly.pdbx_strand_id
1 'polypeptide(L)'
;MSGQPSRPTHAGAAADAPAAAAQTAAQTGERPAGGAAANPSAGRRRGISRQSKIVLVGAAVALLAIVVITVATAGSKAAPPRTPPTAKAFTLSLLGQPGQHVSLAAYAGRPLIINFFASWCTPCQHETPLLARFYRDSGGRTLVIGIDANDEAGPAEKFVRSAGVSYPVAADPFPAPVTTSYGVFGLPQTFFLNARHRIVKHVIGAVTLAELKAGVAVMDARS
;
A
#
# COMPACT_ATOMS: atom_id res chain seq x y z
N MET A 1 18.20 -37.89 44.69
CA MET A 1 19.19 -38.31 43.68
C MET A 1 18.80 -37.49 42.43
N SER A 2 19.28 -36.30 42.31
CA SER A 2 20.58 -35.84 41.78
C SER A 2 20.71 -36.16 40.30
N GLY A 3 20.71 -35.12 39.47
CA GLY A 3 21.21 -35.20 38.11
C GLY A 3 20.78 -34.03 37.22
N GLN A 4 21.31 -32.80 37.46
CA GLN A 4 21.54 -31.87 36.35
C GLN A 4 22.89 -32.21 35.72
N PRO A 5 23.07 -32.00 34.43
CA PRO A 5 24.23 -31.22 34.01
C PRO A 5 23.91 -30.17 32.88
N SER A 6 24.43 -28.97 33.13
CA SER A 6 25.56 -28.34 32.46
C SER A 6 25.23 -27.60 31.16
N ARG A 7 25.28 -26.26 31.27
CA ARG A 7 25.55 -25.30 30.18
C ARG A 7 26.92 -25.58 29.53
N PRO A 8 27.11 -25.12 28.30
CA PRO A 8 28.36 -24.45 27.97
C PRO A 8 28.12 -22.96 27.59
N THR A 9 28.85 -22.15 28.32
CA THR A 9 29.29 -20.79 27.97
C THR A 9 30.30 -20.87 26.82
N HIS A 10 30.12 -20.08 25.80
CA HIS A 10 31.24 -19.62 24.98
C HIS A 10 31.16 -18.10 24.84
N ALA A 11 32.18 -17.52 25.43
CA ALA A 11 32.56 -16.12 25.34
C ALA A 11 33.34 -15.86 24.05
N GLY A 12 33.23 -14.65 23.55
CA GLY A 12 34.34 -13.89 23.01
C GLY A 12 34.54 -13.93 21.51
N ALA A 13 34.38 -12.82 20.87
CA ALA A 13 35.48 -12.13 20.17
C ALA A 13 34.93 -10.86 19.51
N ALA A 14 35.43 -9.76 19.99
CA ALA A 14 35.43 -8.47 19.28
C ALA A 14 36.58 -8.49 18.25
N ALA A 15 36.35 -7.89 17.09
CA ALA A 15 37.40 -7.44 16.18
C ALA A 15 36.73 -6.38 15.27
N ASP A 16 36.99 -5.12 15.57
CA ASP A 16 37.95 -4.25 14.91
C ASP A 16 37.55 -3.80 13.49
N ALA A 17 37.17 -2.53 13.44
CA ALA A 17 37.19 -1.70 12.25
C ALA A 17 38.64 -1.28 11.92
N PRO A 18 38.96 -0.94 10.67
CA PRO A 18 39.92 0.10 10.42
C PRO A 18 39.33 1.25 9.60
N ALA A 19 39.56 2.45 10.17
CA ALA A 19 39.59 3.71 9.45
C ALA A 19 40.85 3.79 8.57
N ALA A 20 40.74 4.34 7.38
CA ALA A 20 41.85 4.84 6.57
C ALA A 20 41.36 6.12 5.90
N ALA A 21 41.67 7.27 6.43
CA ALA A 21 42.86 8.07 6.21
C ALA A 21 42.93 8.70 4.82
N ALA A 22 42.75 10.01 4.84
CA ALA A 22 42.99 10.98 3.81
C ALA A 22 44.45 10.96 3.32
N GLN A 23 44.66 11.22 2.06
CA GLN A 23 45.94 11.71 1.55
C GLN A 23 45.75 12.89 0.58
N THR A 24 46.12 14.02 1.09
CA THR A 24 46.51 15.26 0.43
C THR A 24 47.79 15.04 -0.41
N ALA A 25 47.80 15.49 -1.62
CA ALA A 25 49.04 15.79 -2.35
C ALA A 25 48.88 17.08 -3.12
N ALA A 26 49.50 18.11 -2.59
CA ALA A 26 49.83 19.34 -3.26
C ALA A 26 51.09 19.09 -4.16
N GLN A 27 51.07 19.58 -5.37
CA GLN A 27 52.29 19.79 -6.15
C GLN A 27 52.27 21.15 -6.83
N THR A 28 53.20 21.96 -6.40
CA THR A 28 53.73 23.21 -6.88
C THR A 28 54.57 22.96 -8.15
N GLY A 29 54.61 23.93 -9.05
CA GLY A 29 55.59 23.95 -10.16
C GLY A 29 55.10 24.85 -11.28
N GLU A 30 55.50 26.03 -11.22
CA GLU A 30 56.48 26.78 -12.00
C GLU A 30 56.01 27.33 -13.36
N ARG A 31 56.06 28.66 -13.42
CA ARG A 31 56.04 29.50 -14.62
C ARG A 31 57.37 29.37 -15.39
N PRO A 32 57.37 29.62 -16.72
CA PRO A 32 58.11 30.78 -17.16
C PRO A 32 57.36 31.74 -18.09
N ALA A 33 57.88 32.95 -18.07
CA ALA A 33 57.46 34.12 -18.82
C ALA A 33 57.94 34.07 -20.26
N GLY A 34 57.24 34.76 -21.14
CA GLY A 34 57.83 35.14 -22.43
C GLY A 34 56.84 35.50 -23.51
N GLY A 35 56.82 36.76 -23.88
CA GLY A 35 56.58 37.13 -25.24
C GLY A 35 55.34 37.94 -25.61
N ALA A 36 55.57 39.21 -25.73
CA ALA A 36 54.70 40.23 -26.29
C ALA A 36 54.20 39.93 -27.70
N ALA A 37 52.99 40.34 -28.03
CA ALA A 37 52.61 41.04 -29.24
C ALA A 37 51.17 41.56 -29.17
N ALA A 38 51.07 42.85 -29.27
CA ALA A 38 49.84 43.61 -29.35
C ALA A 38 49.10 43.38 -30.67
N ASN A 39 47.78 43.25 -30.60
CA ASN A 39 46.94 43.73 -31.67
C ASN A 39 45.54 44.13 -31.16
N PRO A 40 45.16 45.43 -31.29
CA PRO A 40 43.84 45.89 -30.86
C PRO A 40 42.85 45.75 -32.02
N SER A 41 42.11 44.69 -32.07
CA SER A 41 40.89 44.68 -32.85
C SER A 41 39.72 45.10 -31.96
N ALA A 42 39.38 46.37 -32.03
CA ALA A 42 38.21 46.95 -31.43
C ALA A 42 36.93 46.28 -32.02
N GLY A 43 36.48 45.22 -31.38
CA GLY A 43 35.18 44.63 -31.61
C GLY A 43 34.10 45.62 -31.14
N ARG A 44 33.51 46.31 -32.09
CA ARG A 44 32.37 47.23 -31.89
C ARG A 44 31.23 46.40 -31.27
N ARG A 45 31.08 46.44 -29.96
CA ARG A 45 29.89 45.89 -29.27
C ARG A 45 28.68 46.71 -29.73
N ARG A 46 27.91 46.17 -30.69
CA ARG A 46 26.61 46.70 -31.05
C ARG A 46 25.73 46.56 -29.83
N GLY A 47 25.59 47.64 -29.07
CA GLY A 47 24.65 47.74 -27.97
C GLY A 47 23.21 47.49 -28.52
N ILE A 48 22.54 46.48 -28.00
CA ILE A 48 21.15 46.20 -28.34
C ILE A 48 20.33 47.45 -28.00
N SER A 49 19.70 48.06 -29.02
CA SER A 49 18.92 49.28 -28.87
C SER A 49 17.80 49.11 -27.85
N ARG A 50 17.37 50.17 -27.22
CA ARG A 50 16.26 50.14 -26.23
C ARG A 50 15.00 49.53 -26.86
N GLN A 51 14.73 49.75 -28.15
CA GLN A 51 13.63 49.16 -28.87
C GLN A 51 13.75 47.65 -29.04
N SER A 52 14.98 47.13 -29.33
CA SER A 52 15.21 45.69 -29.45
C SER A 52 15.03 44.96 -28.11
N LYS A 53 15.34 45.61 -26.98
CA LYS A 53 15.09 45.04 -25.64
C LYS A 53 13.60 44.95 -25.32
N ILE A 54 12.82 45.96 -25.71
CA ILE A 54 11.35 45.95 -25.50
C ILE A 54 10.69 44.86 -26.34
N VAL A 55 11.13 44.68 -27.59
CA VAL A 55 10.59 43.63 -28.48
C VAL A 55 10.95 42.24 -27.94
N LEU A 56 12.17 42.01 -27.44
CA LEU A 56 12.57 40.74 -26.86
C LEU A 56 11.82 40.40 -25.56
N VAL A 57 11.60 41.40 -24.68
CA VAL A 57 10.83 41.19 -23.44
C VAL A 57 9.36 40.93 -23.78
N GLY A 58 8.77 41.65 -24.74
CA GLY A 58 7.41 41.39 -25.18
C GLY A 58 7.22 40.00 -25.78
N ALA A 59 8.16 39.52 -26.60
CA ALA A 59 8.15 38.18 -27.16
C ALA A 59 8.29 37.10 -26.06
N ALA A 60 9.16 37.32 -25.09
CA ALA A 60 9.34 36.38 -23.95
C ALA A 60 8.09 36.30 -23.08
N VAL A 61 7.41 37.43 -22.79
CA VAL A 61 6.15 37.46 -22.04
C VAL A 61 5.03 36.76 -22.82
N ALA A 62 4.93 37.00 -24.14
CA ALA A 62 3.94 36.34 -24.98
C ALA A 62 4.16 34.79 -25.05
N LEU A 63 5.42 34.35 -25.16
CA LEU A 63 5.77 32.92 -25.11
C LEU A 63 5.43 32.32 -23.76
N LEU A 64 5.74 33.00 -22.66
CA LEU A 64 5.39 32.54 -21.31
C LEU A 64 3.86 32.42 -21.13
N ALA A 65 3.10 33.42 -21.64
CA ALA A 65 1.64 33.39 -21.60
C ALA A 65 1.08 32.21 -22.44
N ILE A 66 1.64 31.95 -23.61
CA ILE A 66 1.25 30.78 -24.43
C ILE A 66 1.55 29.47 -23.72
N VAL A 67 2.72 29.34 -23.10
CA VAL A 67 3.08 28.14 -22.32
C VAL A 67 2.15 27.97 -21.11
N VAL A 68 1.85 29.03 -20.38
CA VAL A 68 0.91 28.96 -19.24
C VAL A 68 -0.51 28.59 -19.71
N ILE A 69 -0.97 29.15 -20.82
CA ILE A 69 -2.28 28.83 -21.39
C ILE A 69 -2.31 27.37 -21.89
N THR A 70 -1.27 26.89 -22.55
CA THR A 70 -1.20 25.50 -23.04
C THR A 70 -1.08 24.49 -21.89
N VAL A 71 -0.40 24.82 -20.81
CA VAL A 71 -0.36 23.96 -19.59
C VAL A 71 -1.69 24.00 -18.85
N ALA A 72 -2.35 25.16 -18.77
CA ALA A 72 -3.65 25.30 -18.12
C ALA A 72 -4.80 24.65 -18.93
N THR A 73 -4.69 24.61 -20.27
CA THR A 73 -5.68 23.96 -21.16
C THR A 73 -5.35 22.51 -21.48
N ALA A 74 -4.15 22.02 -21.13
CA ALA A 74 -3.88 20.59 -21.02
C ALA A 74 -4.67 20.04 -19.83
N GLY A 75 -5.99 20.24 -19.88
CA GLY A 75 -6.96 19.72 -18.92
C GLY A 75 -6.62 18.25 -18.72
N SER A 76 -6.38 17.84 -17.49
CA SER A 76 -6.31 16.44 -17.11
C SER A 76 -7.50 15.74 -17.73
N LYS A 77 -7.31 15.04 -18.85
CA LYS A 77 -8.29 14.08 -19.32
C LYS A 77 -8.48 13.14 -18.15
N ALA A 78 -9.58 13.36 -17.39
CA ALA A 78 -9.96 12.45 -16.33
C ALA A 78 -9.91 11.05 -16.93
N ALA A 79 -9.04 10.19 -16.40
CA ALA A 79 -8.97 8.81 -16.84
C ALA A 79 -10.40 8.26 -16.77
N PRO A 80 -10.87 7.52 -17.79
CA PRO A 80 -12.22 6.97 -17.75
C PRO A 80 -12.41 6.21 -16.43
N PRO A 81 -13.59 6.31 -15.79
CA PRO A 81 -13.85 5.66 -14.52
C PRO A 81 -13.52 4.17 -14.67
N ARG A 82 -12.47 3.71 -14.01
CA ARG A 82 -12.08 2.30 -14.03
C ARG A 82 -13.18 1.52 -13.35
N THR A 83 -13.80 0.60 -14.09
CA THR A 83 -14.75 -0.35 -13.51
C THR A 83 -14.04 -1.12 -12.38
N PRO A 84 -14.58 -1.13 -11.15
CA PRO A 84 -13.97 -1.86 -10.05
C PRO A 84 -13.75 -3.34 -10.42
N PRO A 85 -12.66 -3.96 -10.00
CA PRO A 85 -12.39 -5.37 -10.29
C PRO A 85 -13.45 -6.27 -9.66
N THR A 86 -13.78 -7.37 -10.31
CA THR A 86 -14.67 -8.40 -9.78
C THR A 86 -13.92 -9.24 -8.75
N ALA A 87 -14.57 -9.53 -7.61
CA ALA A 87 -14.05 -10.42 -6.60
C ALA A 87 -13.84 -11.83 -7.18
N LYS A 88 -12.81 -12.52 -6.74
CA LYS A 88 -12.54 -13.90 -7.18
C LYS A 88 -13.54 -14.86 -6.54
N ALA A 89 -14.07 -15.79 -7.33
CA ALA A 89 -14.95 -16.84 -6.82
C ALA A 89 -14.17 -17.78 -5.89
N PHE A 90 -14.82 -18.23 -4.84
CA PHE A 90 -14.29 -19.25 -3.94
C PHE A 90 -15.41 -20.14 -3.39
N THR A 91 -15.03 -21.32 -2.94
CA THR A 91 -15.79 -22.21 -2.08
C THR A 91 -14.81 -22.80 -1.08
N LEU A 92 -15.02 -22.53 0.20
CA LEU A 92 -14.16 -22.96 1.29
C LEU A 92 -14.97 -23.66 2.38
N SER A 93 -14.33 -24.55 3.12
CA SER A 93 -14.94 -25.18 4.28
C SER A 93 -15.18 -24.14 5.38
N LEU A 94 -16.30 -24.26 6.09
CA LEU A 94 -16.53 -23.45 7.28
C LEU A 94 -15.63 -23.93 8.43
N LEU A 95 -14.99 -22.97 9.08
CA LEU A 95 -14.12 -23.25 10.24
C LEU A 95 -14.93 -23.92 11.36
N GLY A 96 -14.41 -25.05 11.86
CA GLY A 96 -15.05 -25.80 12.94
C GLY A 96 -16.36 -26.49 12.59
N GLN A 97 -16.74 -26.56 11.30
CA GLN A 97 -17.99 -27.18 10.85
C GLN A 97 -17.73 -28.18 9.70
N PRO A 98 -17.30 -29.40 10.01
CA PRO A 98 -16.97 -30.40 9.00
C PRO A 98 -18.11 -30.65 8.02
N GLY A 99 -17.80 -30.70 6.73
CA GLY A 99 -18.77 -30.93 5.66
C GLY A 99 -19.62 -29.72 5.27
N GLN A 100 -19.54 -28.60 6.00
CA GLN A 100 -20.20 -27.36 5.62
C GLN A 100 -19.24 -26.44 4.85
N HIS A 101 -19.79 -25.72 3.87
CA HIS A 101 -19.01 -24.84 3.01
C HIS A 101 -19.67 -23.48 2.88
N VAL A 102 -18.88 -22.47 2.63
CA VAL A 102 -19.32 -21.14 2.23
C VAL A 102 -18.72 -20.80 0.88
N SER A 103 -19.52 -20.21 -0.01
CA SER A 103 -19.06 -19.77 -1.32
C SER A 103 -19.47 -18.32 -1.56
N LEU A 104 -18.69 -17.60 -2.36
CA LEU A 104 -19.05 -16.24 -2.78
C LEU A 104 -20.38 -16.25 -3.55
N ALA A 105 -20.64 -17.31 -4.35
CA ALA A 105 -21.86 -17.44 -5.13
C ALA A 105 -23.15 -17.49 -4.30
N ALA A 106 -23.07 -17.97 -3.06
CA ALA A 106 -24.23 -18.00 -2.13
C ALA A 106 -24.71 -16.59 -1.74
N TYR A 107 -23.91 -15.55 -2.00
CA TYR A 107 -24.22 -14.15 -1.71
C TYR A 107 -24.51 -13.33 -2.98
N ALA A 108 -24.78 -13.99 -4.10
CA ALA A 108 -25.08 -13.30 -5.37
C ALA A 108 -26.21 -12.28 -5.20
N GLY A 109 -26.03 -11.09 -5.76
CA GLY A 109 -27.01 -10.00 -5.68
C GLY A 109 -27.02 -9.24 -4.34
N ARG A 110 -26.10 -9.58 -3.41
CA ARG A 110 -26.05 -8.96 -2.07
C ARG A 110 -24.67 -8.33 -1.81
N PRO A 111 -24.62 -7.10 -1.29
CA PRO A 111 -23.35 -6.51 -0.85
C PRO A 111 -22.71 -7.32 0.27
N LEU A 112 -21.37 -7.44 0.27
CA LEU A 112 -20.63 -8.33 1.17
C LEU A 112 -19.31 -7.74 1.60
N ILE A 113 -18.94 -7.87 2.86
CA ILE A 113 -17.61 -7.64 3.39
C ILE A 113 -16.87 -8.97 3.46
N ILE A 114 -15.65 -9.02 2.92
CA ILE A 114 -14.72 -10.14 3.10
C ILE A 114 -13.54 -9.64 3.90
N ASN A 115 -13.28 -10.28 5.03
CA ASN A 115 -12.16 -9.96 5.90
C ASN A 115 -11.19 -11.14 5.98
N PHE A 116 -9.93 -10.93 5.58
CA PHE A 116 -8.85 -11.90 5.70
C PHE A 116 -8.09 -11.66 7.00
N PHE A 117 -7.99 -12.70 7.81
CA PHE A 117 -7.35 -12.64 9.13
C PHE A 117 -6.68 -13.97 9.47
N ALA A 118 -5.99 -14.03 10.62
CA ALA A 118 -5.50 -15.26 11.23
C ALA A 118 -5.41 -15.08 12.77
N SER A 119 -5.45 -16.17 13.52
CA SER A 119 -5.38 -16.13 14.99
C SER A 119 -4.02 -15.62 15.50
N TRP A 120 -2.95 -15.89 14.79
CA TRP A 120 -1.58 -15.47 15.12
C TRP A 120 -1.27 -14.01 14.72
N CYS A 121 -2.17 -13.35 14.00
CA CYS A 121 -1.98 -11.97 13.52
C CYS A 121 -2.39 -10.97 14.60
N THR A 122 -1.43 -10.30 15.24
CA THR A 122 -1.71 -9.32 16.32
C THR A 122 -2.65 -8.19 15.90
N PRO A 123 -2.51 -7.52 14.75
CA PRO A 123 -3.49 -6.52 14.33
C PRO A 123 -4.89 -7.09 14.11
N CYS A 124 -4.99 -8.36 13.66
CA CYS A 124 -6.27 -9.04 13.50
C CYS A 124 -6.97 -9.27 14.84
N GLN A 125 -6.21 -9.59 15.89
CA GLN A 125 -6.74 -9.78 17.25
C GLN A 125 -7.42 -8.51 17.79
N HIS A 126 -6.96 -7.34 17.40
CA HIS A 126 -7.56 -6.05 17.77
C HIS A 126 -8.78 -5.71 16.92
N GLU A 127 -8.76 -6.04 15.63
CA GLU A 127 -9.82 -5.70 14.69
C GLU A 127 -11.04 -6.60 14.79
N THR A 128 -10.83 -7.91 14.94
CA THR A 128 -11.91 -8.91 14.84
C THR A 128 -13.04 -8.69 15.85
N PRO A 129 -12.79 -8.34 17.12
CA PRO A 129 -13.88 -8.00 18.06
C PRO A 129 -14.71 -6.79 17.61
N LEU A 130 -14.06 -5.78 17.01
CA LEU A 130 -14.75 -4.61 16.45
C LEU A 130 -15.67 -5.01 15.30
N LEU A 131 -15.16 -5.82 14.35
CA LEU A 131 -15.93 -6.30 13.20
C LEU A 131 -17.08 -7.20 13.65
N ALA A 132 -16.85 -8.07 14.63
CA ALA A 132 -17.87 -8.91 15.20
C ALA A 132 -19.02 -8.10 15.84
N ARG A 133 -18.68 -7.04 16.59
CA ARG A 133 -19.66 -6.11 17.15
C ARG A 133 -20.41 -5.37 16.04
N PHE A 134 -19.70 -4.82 15.06
CA PHE A 134 -20.30 -4.13 13.92
C PHE A 134 -21.32 -5.00 13.17
N TYR A 135 -20.98 -6.28 12.94
CA TYR A 135 -21.87 -7.26 12.32
C TYR A 135 -23.14 -7.46 13.15
N ARG A 136 -23.04 -7.72 14.47
CA ARG A 136 -24.19 -7.90 15.36
C ARG A 136 -25.08 -6.65 15.40
N ASP A 137 -24.46 -5.47 15.53
CA ASP A 137 -25.19 -4.20 15.60
C ASP A 137 -25.93 -3.88 14.29
N SER A 138 -25.48 -4.46 13.17
CA SER A 138 -26.16 -4.32 11.88
C SER A 138 -27.50 -5.05 11.80
N GLY A 139 -27.75 -6.01 12.69
CA GLY A 139 -28.97 -6.82 12.69
C GLY A 139 -29.18 -7.60 11.39
N GLY A 140 -28.11 -8.09 10.76
CA GLY A 140 -28.16 -8.85 9.50
C GLY A 140 -28.22 -8.00 8.21
N ARG A 141 -28.23 -6.66 8.33
CA ARG A 141 -28.21 -5.77 7.15
C ARG A 141 -26.85 -5.78 6.45
N THR A 142 -25.76 -5.93 7.19
CA THR A 142 -24.41 -6.03 6.63
C THR A 142 -23.98 -7.49 6.65
N LEU A 143 -23.63 -8.02 5.49
CA LEU A 143 -23.09 -9.37 5.36
C LEU A 143 -21.58 -9.34 5.51
N VAL A 144 -21.04 -10.32 6.22
CA VAL A 144 -19.62 -10.50 6.44
C VAL A 144 -19.24 -11.97 6.26
N ILE A 145 -18.13 -12.22 5.60
CA ILE A 145 -17.42 -13.51 5.63
C ILE A 145 -16.01 -13.24 6.15
N GLY A 146 -15.60 -13.96 7.18
CA GLY A 146 -14.21 -14.05 7.58
C GLY A 146 -13.51 -15.15 6.76
N ILE A 147 -12.28 -14.90 6.32
CA ILE A 147 -11.41 -15.93 5.74
C ILE A 147 -10.19 -16.04 6.64
N ASP A 148 -10.11 -17.16 7.35
CA ASP A 148 -9.02 -17.53 8.20
C ASP A 148 -7.88 -18.09 7.33
N ALA A 149 -6.80 -17.33 7.20
CA ALA A 149 -5.78 -17.50 6.19
C ALA A 149 -4.51 -18.11 6.78
N ASN A 150 -4.09 -19.26 6.25
CA ASN A 150 -2.82 -19.89 6.62
C ASN A 150 -2.69 -20.08 8.15
N ASP A 151 -3.72 -20.63 8.76
CA ASP A 151 -3.83 -20.84 10.20
C ASP A 151 -4.14 -22.30 10.51
N GLU A 152 -3.95 -22.67 11.76
CA GLU A 152 -4.35 -23.98 12.30
C GLU A 152 -5.77 -23.92 12.86
N ALA A 153 -6.59 -24.91 12.59
CA ALA A 153 -8.01 -24.93 12.94
C ALA A 153 -8.27 -24.70 14.44
N GLY A 154 -7.51 -25.36 15.32
CA GLY A 154 -7.72 -25.24 16.78
C GLY A 154 -7.51 -23.83 17.33
N PRO A 155 -6.36 -23.18 17.09
CA PRO A 155 -6.11 -21.78 17.44
C PRO A 155 -7.13 -20.84 16.80
N ALA A 156 -7.44 -21.00 15.51
CA ALA A 156 -8.40 -20.19 14.77
C ALA A 156 -9.80 -20.24 15.39
N GLU A 157 -10.31 -21.45 15.67
CA GLU A 157 -11.62 -21.62 16.33
C GLU A 157 -11.67 -21.00 17.73
N LYS A 158 -10.62 -21.17 18.52
CA LYS A 158 -10.50 -20.55 19.84
C LYS A 158 -10.55 -19.03 19.74
N PHE A 159 -9.80 -18.47 18.79
CA PHE A 159 -9.75 -17.03 18.54
C PHE A 159 -11.12 -16.50 18.13
N VAL A 160 -11.75 -17.08 17.13
CA VAL A 160 -13.07 -16.69 16.60
C VAL A 160 -14.12 -16.68 17.72
N ARG A 161 -14.15 -17.73 18.56
CA ARG A 161 -15.05 -17.79 19.73
C ARG A 161 -14.75 -16.67 20.73
N SER A 162 -13.49 -16.46 21.08
CA SER A 162 -13.11 -15.44 22.08
C SER A 162 -13.38 -14.01 21.60
N ALA A 163 -13.28 -13.76 20.29
CA ALA A 163 -13.59 -12.48 19.68
C ALA A 163 -15.11 -12.24 19.50
N GLY A 164 -15.95 -13.21 19.84
CA GLY A 164 -17.40 -13.10 19.73
C GLY A 164 -17.90 -13.01 18.28
N VAL A 165 -17.21 -13.66 17.36
CA VAL A 165 -17.60 -13.71 15.95
C VAL A 165 -18.86 -14.56 15.79
N SER A 166 -19.85 -14.04 15.07
CA SER A 166 -21.12 -14.71 14.77
C SER A 166 -21.46 -14.71 13.27
N TYR A 167 -20.57 -14.16 12.43
CA TYR A 167 -20.65 -14.29 10.98
C TYR A 167 -19.89 -15.56 10.52
N PRO A 168 -20.18 -16.08 9.30
CA PRO A 168 -19.47 -17.23 8.74
C PRO A 168 -17.97 -17.00 8.63
N VAL A 169 -17.19 -17.97 9.07
CA VAL A 169 -15.74 -17.98 8.91
C VAL A 169 -15.34 -19.19 8.06
N ALA A 170 -14.64 -18.93 6.96
CA ALA A 170 -14.09 -19.94 6.07
C ALA A 170 -12.63 -20.21 6.42
N ALA A 171 -12.20 -21.46 6.37
CA ALA A 171 -10.81 -21.85 6.51
C ALA A 171 -10.12 -21.87 5.13
N ASP A 172 -9.02 -21.15 4.98
CA ASP A 172 -8.13 -21.17 3.82
C ASP A 172 -6.71 -21.57 4.26
N PRO A 173 -6.50 -22.87 4.60
CA PRO A 173 -5.24 -23.36 5.14
C PRO A 173 -4.12 -23.28 4.10
N PHE A 174 -2.87 -23.45 4.55
CA PHE A 174 -1.71 -23.47 3.64
C PHE A 174 -1.92 -24.41 2.46
N PRO A 175 -1.65 -24.00 1.23
CA PRO A 175 -0.97 -22.78 0.77
C PRO A 175 -1.89 -21.56 0.59
N ALA A 176 -3.07 -21.52 1.20
CA ALA A 176 -4.01 -20.40 1.21
C ALA A 176 -4.35 -19.87 -0.19
N PRO A 177 -4.92 -20.71 -1.06
CA PRO A 177 -5.11 -20.37 -2.48
C PRO A 177 -6.09 -19.21 -2.70
N VAL A 178 -7.12 -19.07 -1.87
CA VAL A 178 -8.07 -17.96 -1.98
C VAL A 178 -7.40 -16.67 -1.55
N THR A 179 -6.72 -16.66 -0.42
CA THR A 179 -5.92 -15.53 0.08
C THR A 179 -4.94 -15.03 -0.98
N THR A 180 -4.19 -15.95 -1.59
CA THR A 180 -3.25 -15.66 -2.68
C THR A 180 -3.97 -15.08 -3.91
N SER A 181 -5.12 -15.64 -4.30
CA SER A 181 -5.88 -15.18 -5.48
C SER A 181 -6.42 -13.75 -5.33
N TYR A 182 -6.70 -13.33 -4.10
CA TYR A 182 -7.09 -11.96 -3.76
C TYR A 182 -5.89 -11.00 -3.65
N GLY A 183 -4.65 -11.49 -3.78
CA GLY A 183 -3.44 -10.68 -3.65
C GLY A 183 -3.17 -10.24 -2.21
N VAL A 184 -3.61 -11.02 -1.24
CA VAL A 184 -3.40 -10.74 0.19
C VAL A 184 -2.04 -11.29 0.60
N PHE A 185 -1.05 -10.40 0.75
CA PHE A 185 0.33 -10.72 1.16
C PHE A 185 0.64 -10.35 2.61
N GLY A 186 -0.33 -9.79 3.32
CA GLY A 186 -0.23 -9.42 4.73
C GLY A 186 -1.61 -9.26 5.33
N LEU A 187 -1.74 -9.50 6.63
CA LEU A 187 -3.01 -9.48 7.35
C LEU A 187 -3.07 -8.34 8.36
N PRO A 188 -4.27 -7.86 8.69
CA PRO A 188 -5.55 -8.16 8.05
C PRO A 188 -5.76 -7.39 6.75
N GLN A 189 -6.72 -7.81 5.92
CA GLN A 189 -7.21 -7.03 4.80
C GLN A 189 -8.73 -7.19 4.66
N THR A 190 -9.40 -6.09 4.36
CA THR A 190 -10.86 -6.07 4.25
C THR A 190 -11.31 -5.55 2.90
N PHE A 191 -12.11 -6.35 2.22
CA PHE A 191 -12.69 -6.05 0.91
C PHE A 191 -14.18 -5.77 1.05
N PHE A 192 -14.64 -4.67 0.46
CA PHE A 192 -16.05 -4.29 0.42
C PHE A 192 -16.57 -4.50 -1.01
N LEU A 193 -17.57 -5.37 -1.15
CA LEU A 193 -18.13 -5.78 -2.40
C LEU A 193 -19.55 -5.25 -2.56
N ASN A 194 -19.88 -4.67 -3.71
CA ASN A 194 -21.27 -4.35 -4.03
C ASN A 194 -22.08 -5.59 -4.45
N ALA A 195 -23.38 -5.44 -4.72
CA ALA A 195 -24.28 -6.53 -5.10
C ALA A 195 -23.84 -7.30 -6.37
N ARG A 196 -23.02 -6.69 -7.23
CA ARG A 196 -22.40 -7.35 -8.39
C ARG A 196 -21.05 -7.99 -8.08
N HIS A 197 -20.71 -8.11 -6.80
CA HIS A 197 -19.42 -8.58 -6.29
C HIS A 197 -18.20 -7.85 -6.89
N ARG A 198 -18.36 -6.56 -7.19
CA ARG A 198 -17.23 -5.71 -7.53
C ARG A 198 -16.61 -5.15 -6.26
N ILE A 199 -15.28 -5.17 -6.19
CA ILE A 199 -14.52 -4.63 -5.06
C ILE A 199 -14.57 -3.10 -5.16
N VAL A 200 -15.42 -2.48 -4.35
CA VAL A 200 -15.65 -1.02 -4.37
C VAL A 200 -14.79 -0.27 -3.36
N LYS A 201 -14.26 -0.99 -2.35
CA LYS A 201 -13.26 -0.47 -1.40
C LYS A 201 -12.41 -1.64 -0.89
N HIS A 202 -11.15 -1.36 -0.63
CA HIS A 202 -10.18 -2.28 -0.05
C HIS A 202 -9.39 -1.54 1.02
N VAL A 203 -9.26 -2.15 2.19
CA VAL A 203 -8.46 -1.65 3.31
C VAL A 203 -7.36 -2.65 3.61
N ILE A 204 -6.12 -2.18 3.65
CA ILE A 204 -4.94 -2.95 4.02
C ILE A 204 -4.57 -2.55 5.44
N GLY A 205 -4.45 -3.53 6.32
CA GLY A 205 -4.30 -3.33 7.76
C GLY A 205 -5.65 -3.32 8.50
N ALA A 206 -5.60 -3.14 9.81
CA ALA A 206 -6.78 -3.21 10.67
C ALA A 206 -7.78 -2.10 10.36
N VAL A 207 -9.05 -2.47 10.14
CA VAL A 207 -10.13 -1.50 9.88
C VAL A 207 -10.60 -0.82 11.15
N THR A 208 -10.98 0.44 11.03
CA THR A 208 -11.66 1.23 12.05
C THR A 208 -13.18 1.21 11.85
N LEU A 209 -13.93 1.59 12.89
CA LEU A 209 -15.38 1.74 12.78
C LEU A 209 -15.78 2.76 11.67
N ALA A 210 -15.02 3.83 11.51
CA ALA A 210 -15.26 4.82 10.48
C ALA A 210 -15.09 4.23 9.08
N GLU A 211 -14.05 3.40 8.87
CA GLU A 211 -13.81 2.73 7.60
C GLU A 211 -14.86 1.67 7.28
N LEU A 212 -15.36 0.93 8.30
CA LEU A 212 -16.46 -0.01 8.12
C LEU A 212 -17.72 0.72 7.65
N LYS A 213 -18.11 1.81 8.33
CA LYS A 213 -19.27 2.62 7.94
C LYS A 213 -19.14 3.21 6.54
N ALA A 214 -17.95 3.78 6.22
CA ALA A 214 -17.68 4.32 4.90
C ALA A 214 -17.68 3.24 3.81
N GLY A 215 -17.19 2.04 4.12
CA GLY A 215 -17.20 0.89 3.23
C GLY A 215 -18.63 0.46 2.89
N VAL A 216 -19.49 0.31 3.89
CA VAL A 216 -20.92 -0.05 3.68
C VAL A 216 -21.62 1.00 2.82
N ALA A 217 -21.44 2.29 3.11
CA ALA A 217 -22.04 3.36 2.30
C ALA A 217 -21.63 3.31 0.82
N VAL A 218 -20.37 2.94 0.51
CA VAL A 218 -19.91 2.81 -0.88
C VAL A 218 -20.44 1.53 -1.54
N MET A 219 -20.62 0.43 -0.78
CA MET A 219 -21.22 -0.80 -1.30
C MET A 219 -22.64 -0.54 -1.81
N ASP A 220 -23.45 0.17 -1.02
CA ASP A 220 -24.85 0.48 -1.34
C ASP A 220 -24.98 1.47 -2.52
N ALA A 221 -24.15 2.49 -2.56
CA ALA A 221 -24.17 3.51 -3.62
C ALA A 221 -23.76 2.99 -5.01
N ARG A 222 -23.10 1.83 -5.09
CA ARG A 222 -22.57 1.25 -6.34
C ARG A 222 -23.17 -0.12 -6.67
N SER A 223 -24.28 -0.46 -6.05
CA SER A 223 -25.03 -1.71 -6.26
C SER A 223 -25.79 -1.76 -7.57
#